data_7acf341adc7d97410946f7acedf9667b
#
_entry.id   7acf341adc7d97410946f7acedf9667b
#
_cell.length_a   1.000
_cell.length_b   1.000
_cell.length_c   1.000
_cell.angle_alpha   90.00
_cell.angle_beta   90.00
_cell.angle_gamma   90.00
#
_symmetry.space_group_name_H-M   'P 1'
#
loop_
_entity.id
_entity.type
_entity.pdbx_description
1 polymer ?
#
loop_
_entity_poly.entity_id
_entity_poly.type
_entity_poly.pdbx_seq_one_letter_code
_entity_poly.pdbx_strand_id
1 'polypeptide(L)'
;AAVLLSVVFLFIPSLNPARISGMINKNLSLFTSGISYSTLTNGFGRAFKKGWVSQESFMLDCAGAIVMCVGIASGVAAACMSLGNIRLKKLGNIFSLISGVVMTAGIVMISTAYKQISASEKVDKIEPMLPKSVTIMTVFAVILIISSIASILFLKKQKSEKKFEMETKYTLFLMLMPFLALVAVFSYLPLWGWRYAFFDYKAGDSLSMANFVGFKWFTELLKNPATVKDIGNVMKNTLGMSGIGILTSWMPMAFAIFLCEIKNLKFR
;
A
#
# COMPACT_ATOMS: atom_id res chain seq x y z
N ALA A 1 15.00 -10.25 -0.98
CA ALA A 1 13.97 -11.30 -0.97
C ALA A 1 13.05 -11.17 0.24
N ALA A 2 13.55 -11.20 1.51
CA ALA A 2 12.71 -11.15 2.72
C ALA A 2 11.78 -9.93 2.77
N VAL A 3 12.27 -8.73 2.41
CA VAL A 3 11.46 -7.51 2.35
C VAL A 3 10.36 -7.60 1.30
N LEU A 4 10.64 -8.12 0.11
CA LEU A 4 9.63 -8.27 -0.94
C LEU A 4 8.54 -9.26 -0.52
N LEU A 5 8.92 -10.37 0.12
CA LEU A 5 7.97 -11.33 0.66
C LEU A 5 7.12 -10.70 1.78
N SER A 6 7.71 -9.90 2.67
CA SER A 6 6.96 -9.22 3.73
C SER A 6 5.93 -8.24 3.17
N VAL A 7 6.22 -7.55 2.05
CA VAL A 7 5.24 -6.71 1.34
C VAL A 7 4.06 -7.55 0.85
N VAL A 8 4.30 -8.72 0.25
CA VAL A 8 3.23 -9.61 -0.20
C VAL A 8 2.37 -10.07 0.98
N PHE A 9 3.00 -10.52 2.08
CA PHE A 9 2.28 -10.96 3.27
C PHE A 9 1.50 -9.86 3.98
N LEU A 10 1.87 -8.59 3.78
CA LEU A 10 1.12 -7.44 4.30
C LEU A 10 -0.31 -7.38 3.77
N PHE A 11 -0.52 -7.78 2.52
CA PHE A 11 -1.81 -7.71 1.82
C PHE A 11 -2.59 -9.03 1.83
N ILE A 12 -1.98 -10.14 2.22
CA ILE A 12 -2.68 -11.43 2.30
C ILE A 12 -3.70 -11.37 3.46
N PRO A 13 -4.96 -11.78 3.23
CA PRO A 13 -5.99 -11.86 4.26
C PRO A 13 -5.56 -12.84 5.35
N SER A 14 -5.23 -12.34 6.51
CA SER A 14 -4.55 -13.17 7.51
C SER A 14 -4.68 -12.70 8.94
N LEU A 15 -5.29 -11.55 9.19
CA LEU A 15 -5.41 -11.00 10.53
C LEU A 15 -6.87 -10.89 10.92
N ASN A 16 -7.29 -11.72 11.88
CA ASN A 16 -8.59 -11.63 12.52
C ASN A 16 -8.39 -11.55 14.02
N PRO A 17 -8.35 -10.34 14.61
CA PRO A 17 -8.27 -10.19 16.06
C PRO A 17 -9.49 -10.79 16.76
N ALA A 18 -10.60 -10.94 16.05
CA ALA A 18 -11.79 -11.64 16.53
C ALA A 18 -12.61 -12.18 15.35
N ARG A 19 -13.36 -13.26 15.55
CA ARG A 19 -14.20 -13.89 14.50
C ARG A 19 -15.18 -12.89 13.87
N ILE A 20 -15.78 -12.03 14.67
CA ILE A 20 -16.74 -11.02 14.21
C ILE A 20 -16.08 -10.00 13.27
N SER A 21 -14.79 -9.67 13.45
CA SER A 21 -14.06 -8.79 12.53
C SER A 21 -13.98 -9.37 11.13
N GLY A 22 -13.84 -10.69 11.01
CA GLY A 22 -13.90 -11.40 9.73
C GLY A 22 -15.27 -11.37 9.05
N MET A 23 -16.36 -11.20 9.81
CA MET A 23 -17.71 -11.01 9.27
C MET A 23 -17.90 -9.60 8.72
N ILE A 24 -17.28 -8.60 9.34
CA ILE A 24 -17.36 -7.20 8.90
C ILE A 24 -16.53 -7.00 7.63
N ASN A 25 -15.37 -7.63 7.56
CA ASN A 25 -14.49 -7.57 6.39
C ASN A 25 -13.82 -8.93 6.15
N LYS A 26 -14.37 -9.72 5.22
CA LYS A 26 -13.89 -11.08 4.91
C LYS A 26 -12.42 -11.15 4.48
N ASN A 27 -11.84 -10.03 4.06
CA ASN A 27 -10.49 -9.93 3.54
C ASN A 27 -9.62 -9.04 4.43
N LEU A 28 -9.71 -9.18 5.74
CA LEU A 28 -8.89 -8.41 6.67
C LEU A 28 -7.45 -8.85 6.56
N SER A 29 -6.62 -8.02 5.95
CA SER A 29 -5.16 -8.15 5.95
C SER A 29 -4.56 -7.27 7.04
N LEU A 30 -3.26 -7.43 7.28
CA LEU A 30 -2.54 -6.59 8.24
C LEU A 30 -2.61 -5.10 7.86
N PHE A 31 -2.56 -4.79 6.57
CA PHE A 31 -2.74 -3.45 6.06
C PHE A 31 -4.17 -2.93 6.26
N THR A 32 -5.17 -3.75 5.94
CA THR A 32 -6.57 -3.33 6.09
C THR A 32 -7.00 -3.22 7.55
N SER A 33 -6.42 -3.97 8.48
CA SER A 33 -6.71 -3.83 9.91
C SER A 33 -6.30 -2.46 10.45
N GLY A 34 -5.16 -1.93 9.99
CA GLY A 34 -4.74 -0.56 10.33
C GLY A 34 -5.67 0.52 9.78
N ILE A 35 -6.11 0.39 8.53
CA ILE A 35 -6.95 1.40 7.87
C ILE A 35 -8.42 1.30 8.30
N SER A 36 -8.92 0.09 8.58
CA SER A 36 -10.33 -0.17 8.88
C SER A 36 -10.68 -0.06 10.37
N TYR A 37 -9.84 0.57 11.18
CA TYR A 37 -10.06 0.70 12.63
C TYR A 37 -11.44 1.28 13.00
N SER A 38 -11.87 2.35 12.31
CA SER A 38 -13.17 2.97 12.55
C SER A 38 -14.34 2.03 12.26
N THR A 39 -14.24 1.23 11.21
CA THR A 39 -15.24 0.23 10.84
C THR A 39 -15.29 -0.91 11.85
N LEU A 40 -14.15 -1.36 12.32
CA LEU A 40 -14.04 -2.39 13.36
C LEU A 40 -14.63 -1.90 14.68
N THR A 41 -14.28 -0.70 15.14
CA THR A 41 -14.81 -0.13 16.39
C THR A 41 -16.31 0.07 16.35
N ASN A 42 -16.88 0.49 15.22
CA ASN A 42 -18.32 0.60 15.04
C ASN A 42 -19.00 -0.77 15.08
N GLY A 43 -18.44 -1.79 14.45
CA GLY A 43 -18.96 -3.16 14.48
C GLY A 43 -18.95 -3.78 15.87
N PHE A 44 -17.92 -3.49 16.67
CA PHE A 44 -17.78 -3.96 18.05
C PHE A 44 -18.40 -3.03 19.10
N GLY A 45 -19.07 -1.95 18.72
CA GLY A 45 -19.60 -0.95 19.64
C GLY A 45 -20.49 -1.52 20.74
N ARG A 46 -21.25 -2.60 20.48
CA ARG A 46 -22.06 -3.29 21.51
C ARG A 46 -21.17 -4.09 22.47
N ALA A 47 -20.10 -4.70 22.00
CA ALA A 47 -19.18 -5.48 22.83
C ALA A 47 -18.39 -4.57 23.77
N PHE A 48 -17.95 -3.41 23.29
CA PHE A 48 -17.30 -2.38 24.10
C PHE A 48 -18.22 -1.82 25.18
N LYS A 49 -19.47 -1.47 24.83
CA LYS A 49 -20.47 -0.96 25.82
C LYS A 49 -20.80 -1.99 26.90
N LYS A 50 -20.72 -3.29 26.60
CA LYS A 50 -20.96 -4.37 27.55
C LYS A 50 -19.73 -4.81 28.32
N GLY A 51 -18.56 -4.18 28.08
CA GLY A 51 -17.29 -4.51 28.72
C GLY A 51 -16.72 -5.88 28.36
N TRP A 52 -17.17 -6.50 27.25
CA TRP A 52 -16.66 -7.81 26.82
C TRP A 52 -15.23 -7.76 26.33
N VAL A 53 -14.86 -6.65 25.69
CA VAL A 53 -13.52 -6.38 25.15
C VAL A 53 -13.18 -4.93 25.40
N SER A 54 -11.92 -4.67 25.69
CA SER A 54 -11.38 -3.32 25.82
C SER A 54 -11.18 -2.70 24.42
N GLN A 55 -11.61 -1.47 24.23
CA GLN A 55 -11.35 -0.70 23.02
C GLN A 55 -9.85 -0.45 22.83
N GLU A 56 -9.11 -0.34 23.92
CA GLU A 56 -7.65 -0.15 23.92
C GLU A 56 -6.92 -1.30 23.24
N SER A 57 -7.40 -2.54 23.39
CA SER A 57 -6.81 -3.71 22.73
C SER A 57 -6.91 -3.65 21.21
N PHE A 58 -8.03 -3.15 20.68
CA PHE A 58 -8.18 -2.94 19.23
C PHE A 58 -7.37 -1.75 18.73
N MET A 59 -7.23 -0.71 19.54
CA MET A 59 -6.36 0.43 19.23
C MET A 59 -4.90 -0.01 19.18
N LEU A 60 -4.48 -0.89 20.09
CA LEU A 60 -3.13 -1.45 20.11
C LEU A 60 -2.86 -2.35 18.89
N ASP A 61 -3.83 -3.15 18.46
CA ASP A 61 -3.74 -3.96 17.23
C ASP A 61 -3.60 -3.08 15.98
N CYS A 62 -4.42 -2.04 15.87
CA CYS A 62 -4.35 -1.06 14.78
C CYS A 62 -3.01 -0.32 14.77
N ALA A 63 -2.54 0.15 15.92
CA ALA A 63 -1.24 0.82 16.03
C ALA A 63 -0.09 -0.13 15.66
N GLY A 64 -0.15 -1.38 16.09
CA GLY A 64 0.81 -2.42 15.72
C GLY A 64 0.85 -2.68 14.21
N ALA A 65 -0.31 -2.72 13.56
CA ALA A 65 -0.40 -2.87 12.11
C ALA A 65 0.22 -1.69 11.36
N ILE A 66 -0.03 -0.46 11.82
CA ILE A 66 0.58 0.75 11.25
C ILE A 66 2.10 0.73 11.42
N VAL A 67 2.59 0.41 12.61
CA VAL A 67 4.02 0.29 12.92
C VAL A 67 4.68 -0.76 12.01
N MET A 68 4.03 -1.91 11.78
CA MET A 68 4.53 -2.90 10.82
C MET A 68 4.61 -2.36 9.39
N CYS A 69 3.60 -1.62 8.94
CA CYS A 69 3.62 -0.99 7.60
C CYS A 69 4.81 -0.03 7.44
N VAL A 70 5.07 0.79 8.46
CA VAL A 70 6.24 1.70 8.49
C VAL A 70 7.55 0.91 8.48
N GLY A 71 7.63 -0.18 9.25
CA GLY A 71 8.78 -1.08 9.26
C GLY A 71 9.06 -1.67 7.87
N ILE A 72 8.04 -2.17 7.19
CA ILE A 72 8.17 -2.72 5.83
C ILE A 72 8.58 -1.64 4.83
N ALA A 73 7.98 -0.44 4.90
CA ALA A 73 8.32 0.68 4.03
C ALA A 73 9.80 1.08 4.18
N SER A 74 10.31 1.14 5.42
CA SER A 74 11.73 1.40 5.68
C SER A 74 12.63 0.29 5.13
N GLY A 75 12.18 -0.97 5.16
CA GLY A 75 12.87 -2.11 4.57
C GLY A 75 12.93 -2.04 3.04
N VAL A 76 11.86 -1.58 2.39
CA VAL A 76 11.85 -1.34 0.94
C VAL A 76 12.86 -0.24 0.58
N ALA A 77 12.88 0.87 1.33
CA ALA A 77 13.86 1.92 1.15
C ALA A 77 15.31 1.40 1.32
N ALA A 78 15.56 0.57 2.33
CA ALA A 78 16.84 -0.10 2.53
C ALA A 78 17.24 -0.97 1.34
N ALA A 79 16.30 -1.74 0.78
CA ALA A 79 16.53 -2.57 -0.40
C ALA A 79 16.92 -1.72 -1.62
N CYS A 80 16.26 -0.60 -1.85
CA CYS A 80 16.61 0.34 -2.91
C CYS A 80 18.02 0.92 -2.70
N MET A 81 18.37 1.32 -1.46
CA MET A 81 19.69 1.86 -1.13
C MET A 81 20.80 0.82 -1.30
N SER A 82 20.51 -0.48 -1.15
CA SER A 82 21.48 -1.56 -1.31
C SER A 82 22.03 -1.68 -2.74
N LEU A 83 21.32 -1.15 -3.73
CA LEU A 83 21.73 -1.12 -5.13
C LEU A 83 22.72 0.01 -5.46
N GLY A 84 22.92 0.94 -4.53
CA GLY A 84 23.76 2.12 -4.72
C GLY A 84 25.23 1.91 -4.33
N ASN A 85 25.95 3.02 -4.24
CA ASN A 85 27.35 3.07 -3.84
C ASN A 85 27.58 2.59 -2.40
N ILE A 86 28.84 2.32 -2.01
CA ILE A 86 29.21 1.78 -0.68
C ILE A 86 28.62 2.59 0.49
N ARG A 87 28.54 3.92 0.35
CA ARG A 87 27.90 4.78 1.37
C ARG A 87 26.39 4.52 1.47
N LEU A 88 25.71 4.40 0.33
CA LEU A 88 24.29 4.05 0.28
C LEU A 88 24.05 2.64 0.81
N LYS A 89 24.94 1.68 0.52
CA LYS A 89 24.84 0.33 1.09
C LYS A 89 24.95 0.35 2.62
N LYS A 90 25.84 1.18 3.20
CA LYS A 90 25.94 1.34 4.65
C LYS A 90 24.66 1.93 5.23
N LEU A 91 24.14 3.00 4.63
CA LEU A 91 22.86 3.58 5.03
C LEU A 91 21.73 2.57 4.87
N GLY A 92 21.67 1.86 3.75
CA GLY A 92 20.70 0.79 3.51
C GLY A 92 20.72 -0.29 4.58
N ASN A 93 21.91 -0.69 5.06
CA ASN A 93 22.02 -1.67 6.15
C ASN A 93 21.50 -1.12 7.48
N ILE A 94 21.72 0.16 7.77
CA ILE A 94 21.15 0.81 8.97
C ILE A 94 19.62 0.86 8.85
N PHE A 95 19.09 1.27 7.69
CA PHE A 95 17.65 1.28 7.45
C PHE A 95 17.03 -0.12 7.50
N SER A 96 17.74 -1.15 7.03
CA SER A 96 17.31 -2.54 7.14
C SER A 96 17.26 -3.02 8.59
N LEU A 97 18.22 -2.61 9.44
CA LEU A 97 18.22 -2.90 10.85
C LEU A 97 17.05 -2.20 11.56
N ILE A 98 16.83 -0.93 11.27
CA ILE A 98 15.68 -0.15 11.78
C ILE A 98 14.38 -0.83 11.36
N SER A 99 14.26 -1.24 10.10
CA SER A 99 13.10 -1.97 9.59
C SER A 99 12.80 -3.23 10.41
N GLY A 100 13.82 -4.06 10.65
CA GLY A 100 13.68 -5.27 11.45
C GLY A 100 13.22 -4.97 12.89
N VAL A 101 13.79 -3.96 13.53
CA VAL A 101 13.41 -3.54 14.89
C VAL A 101 11.97 -3.00 14.94
N VAL A 102 11.60 -2.14 13.99
CA VAL A 102 10.25 -1.58 13.91
C VAL A 102 9.21 -2.66 13.62
N MET A 103 9.52 -3.61 12.72
CA MET A 103 8.65 -4.77 12.47
C MET A 103 8.46 -5.63 13.74
N THR A 104 9.52 -5.92 14.50
CA THR A 104 9.40 -6.67 15.75
C THR A 104 8.56 -5.92 16.79
N ALA A 105 8.70 -4.61 16.90
CA ALA A 105 7.85 -3.80 17.77
C ALA A 105 6.37 -3.91 17.37
N GLY A 106 6.04 -3.80 16.09
CA GLY A 106 4.67 -3.97 15.59
C GLY A 106 4.10 -5.36 15.89
N ILE A 107 4.90 -6.41 15.72
CA ILE A 107 4.52 -7.80 16.04
C ILE A 107 4.25 -7.98 17.54
N VAL A 108 5.07 -7.39 18.39
CA VAL A 108 4.87 -7.43 19.85
C VAL A 108 3.57 -6.72 20.23
N MET A 109 3.27 -5.57 19.64
CA MET A 109 2.01 -4.84 19.86
C MET A 109 0.80 -5.69 19.45
N ILE A 110 0.80 -6.30 18.26
CA ILE A 110 -0.28 -7.17 17.79
C ILE A 110 -0.42 -8.40 18.69
N SER A 111 0.69 -9.02 19.09
CA SER A 111 0.67 -10.20 19.97
C SER A 111 0.14 -9.86 21.36
N THR A 112 0.46 -8.70 21.91
CA THR A 112 -0.07 -8.23 23.21
C THR A 112 -1.56 -7.89 23.10
N ALA A 113 -1.99 -7.25 22.03
CA ALA A 113 -3.40 -7.01 21.74
C ALA A 113 -4.20 -8.31 21.67
N TYR A 114 -3.68 -9.30 20.95
CA TYR A 114 -4.26 -10.63 20.88
C TYR A 114 -4.39 -11.30 22.26
N LYS A 115 -3.34 -11.26 23.09
CA LYS A 115 -3.39 -11.79 24.46
C LYS A 115 -4.44 -11.09 25.31
N GLN A 116 -4.56 -9.77 25.22
CA GLN A 116 -5.58 -9.00 25.94
C GLN A 116 -7.00 -9.37 25.49
N ILE A 117 -7.22 -9.53 24.19
CA ILE A 117 -8.51 -9.95 23.63
C ILE A 117 -8.82 -11.40 24.07
N SER A 118 -7.82 -12.28 24.08
CA SER A 118 -7.98 -13.68 24.50
C SER A 118 -8.22 -13.83 26.00
N ALA A 119 -7.84 -12.87 26.82
CA ALA A 119 -8.07 -12.86 28.27
C ALA A 119 -9.46 -12.28 28.65
N SER A 120 -10.29 -11.90 27.68
CA SER A 120 -11.62 -11.33 27.93
C SER A 120 -12.61 -12.38 28.47
N GLU A 121 -13.58 -11.96 29.29
CA GLU A 121 -14.56 -12.86 29.94
C GLU A 121 -15.44 -13.66 28.98
N LYS A 122 -15.57 -13.23 27.73
CA LYS A 122 -16.44 -13.86 26.71
C LYS A 122 -15.69 -14.27 25.45
N VAL A 123 -14.55 -14.92 25.64
CA VAL A 123 -13.66 -15.42 24.57
C VAL A 123 -14.44 -16.30 23.57
N ASP A 124 -15.37 -17.14 24.06
CA ASP A 124 -16.17 -18.06 23.22
C ASP A 124 -17.02 -17.34 22.17
N LYS A 125 -17.42 -16.08 22.43
CA LYS A 125 -18.21 -15.27 21.47
C LYS A 125 -17.34 -14.46 20.52
N ILE A 126 -16.12 -14.15 20.93
CA ILE A 126 -15.21 -13.28 20.20
C ILE A 126 -14.32 -14.11 19.30
N GLU A 127 -13.92 -15.32 19.75
CA GLU A 127 -13.03 -16.26 19.05
C GLU A 127 -11.81 -15.54 18.43
N PRO A 128 -10.90 -14.99 19.23
CA PRO A 128 -9.74 -14.29 18.72
C PRO A 128 -8.84 -15.28 17.96
N MET A 129 -8.39 -14.87 16.79
CA MET A 129 -7.53 -15.70 15.92
C MET A 129 -6.24 -14.95 15.61
N LEU A 130 -5.10 -15.46 16.10
CA LEU A 130 -3.79 -14.96 15.67
C LEU A 130 -3.37 -15.68 14.40
N PRO A 131 -3.21 -14.99 13.28
CA PRO A 131 -2.93 -15.63 12.02
C PRO A 131 -1.49 -16.11 11.89
N LYS A 132 -1.30 -17.17 11.10
CA LYS A 132 0.01 -17.73 10.77
C LYS A 132 0.94 -16.70 10.09
N SER A 133 0.39 -15.70 9.42
CA SER A 133 1.18 -14.62 8.79
C SER A 133 1.98 -13.80 9.79
N VAL A 134 1.48 -13.58 11.00
CA VAL A 134 2.24 -12.88 12.05
C VAL A 134 3.49 -13.68 12.44
N THR A 135 3.37 -15.01 12.52
CA THR A 135 4.52 -15.89 12.77
C THR A 135 5.53 -15.84 11.61
N ILE A 136 5.06 -15.83 10.37
CA ILE A 136 5.93 -15.69 9.19
C ILE A 136 6.64 -14.33 9.18
N MET A 137 5.93 -13.26 9.54
CA MET A 137 6.50 -11.91 9.66
C MET A 137 7.58 -11.83 10.75
N THR A 138 7.44 -12.56 11.86
CA THR A 138 8.51 -12.64 12.88
C THR A 138 9.78 -13.25 12.30
N VAL A 139 9.67 -14.30 11.52
CA VAL A 139 10.82 -14.92 10.85
C VAL A 139 11.50 -13.93 9.91
N PHE A 140 10.75 -13.19 9.12
CA PHE A 140 11.31 -12.16 8.23
C PHE A 140 12.00 -11.03 8.99
N ALA A 141 11.41 -10.56 10.08
CA ALA A 141 12.02 -9.53 10.93
C ALA A 141 13.36 -9.99 11.51
N VAL A 142 13.42 -11.23 12.03
CA VAL A 142 14.66 -11.83 12.55
C VAL A 142 15.72 -11.98 11.44
N ILE A 143 15.34 -12.45 10.26
CA ILE A 143 16.24 -12.56 9.10
C ILE A 143 16.79 -11.18 8.72
N LEU A 144 15.96 -10.14 8.72
CA LEU A 144 16.40 -8.78 8.42
C LEU A 144 17.41 -8.26 9.45
N ILE A 145 17.18 -8.48 10.74
CA ILE A 145 18.09 -8.06 11.79
C ILE A 145 19.43 -8.80 11.67
N ILE A 146 19.41 -10.13 11.56
CA ILE A 146 20.63 -10.94 11.47
C ILE A 146 21.43 -10.57 10.20
N SER A 147 20.76 -10.47 9.06
CA SER A 147 21.43 -10.13 7.79
C SER A 147 22.01 -8.71 7.82
N SER A 148 21.34 -7.77 8.47
CA SER A 148 21.83 -6.39 8.62
C SER A 148 23.05 -6.31 9.51
N ILE A 149 23.04 -7.00 10.65
CA ILE A 149 24.18 -7.07 11.57
C ILE A 149 25.36 -7.74 10.85
N ALA A 150 25.14 -8.88 10.21
CA ALA A 150 26.17 -9.55 9.43
C ALA A 150 26.75 -8.63 8.35
N SER A 151 25.91 -7.96 7.59
CA SER A 151 26.36 -7.00 6.58
C SER A 151 27.18 -5.85 7.16
N ILE A 152 26.80 -5.30 8.31
CA ILE A 152 27.53 -4.22 8.98
C ILE A 152 28.93 -4.72 9.43
N LEU A 153 29.01 -5.94 9.97
CA LEU A 153 30.26 -6.52 10.45
C LEU A 153 31.21 -6.91 9.30
N PHE A 154 30.67 -7.49 8.20
CA PHE A 154 31.46 -7.96 7.08
C PHE A 154 31.76 -6.89 6.02
N LEU A 155 31.07 -5.73 6.03
CA LEU A 155 31.36 -4.64 5.13
C LEU A 155 32.74 -4.06 5.45
N LYS A 156 33.72 -4.39 4.60
CA LYS A 156 35.10 -3.92 4.68
C LYS A 156 35.13 -2.39 4.73
N LYS A 157 35.88 -1.85 5.69
CA LYS A 157 36.07 -0.41 5.88
C LYS A 157 36.92 0.15 4.72
N GLN A 158 36.28 0.38 3.57
CA GLN A 158 36.95 1.00 2.44
C GLN A 158 37.03 2.51 2.69
N LYS A 159 38.23 3.04 2.79
CA LYS A 159 38.55 4.47 2.74
C LYS A 159 38.17 4.97 1.34
N SER A 160 36.95 5.41 1.14
CA SER A 160 36.54 6.11 -0.07
C SER A 160 36.35 7.57 0.27
N GLU A 161 37.29 8.39 -0.12
CA GLU A 161 37.23 9.86 -0.07
C GLU A 161 36.38 10.46 -1.21
N LYS A 162 35.79 9.64 -2.08
CA LYS A 162 34.94 10.17 -3.15
C LYS A 162 33.66 10.74 -2.57
N LYS A 163 33.44 12.04 -2.84
CA LYS A 163 32.13 12.73 -2.64
C LYS A 163 31.03 11.80 -3.16
N PHE A 164 29.96 11.73 -2.38
CA PHE A 164 28.76 11.00 -2.79
C PHE A 164 28.16 11.73 -3.99
N GLU A 165 28.45 11.24 -5.17
CA GLU A 165 27.75 11.62 -6.39
C GLU A 165 26.83 10.47 -6.74
N MET A 166 25.52 10.71 -6.58
CA MET A 166 24.51 9.77 -7.03
C MET A 166 24.58 9.74 -8.56
N GLU A 167 24.67 8.53 -9.15
CA GLU A 167 24.63 8.43 -10.61
C GLU A 167 23.38 9.12 -11.15
N THR A 168 23.51 9.87 -12.22
CA THR A 168 22.45 10.70 -12.83
C THR A 168 21.14 9.92 -13.02
N LYS A 169 21.22 8.63 -13.38
CA LYS A 169 20.05 7.76 -13.54
C LYS A 169 19.21 7.62 -12.28
N TYR A 170 19.83 7.52 -11.10
CA TYR A 170 19.10 7.40 -9.82
C TYR A 170 18.54 8.75 -9.37
N THR A 171 19.26 9.83 -9.63
CA THR A 171 18.78 11.19 -9.36
C THR A 171 17.53 11.49 -10.20
N LEU A 172 17.57 11.18 -11.50
CA LEU A 172 16.41 11.35 -12.39
C LEU A 172 15.23 10.47 -11.97
N PHE A 173 15.49 9.20 -11.62
CA PHE A 173 14.44 8.30 -11.13
C PHE A 173 13.80 8.82 -9.84
N LEU A 174 14.59 9.32 -8.91
CA LEU A 174 14.11 9.85 -7.62
C LEU A 174 13.30 11.14 -7.82
N MET A 175 13.68 11.98 -8.79
CA MET A 175 12.89 13.14 -9.19
C MET A 175 11.57 12.76 -9.86
N LEU A 176 11.52 11.63 -10.58
CA LEU A 176 10.32 11.13 -11.24
C LEU A 176 9.34 10.46 -10.27
N MET A 177 9.84 9.88 -9.16
CA MET A 177 9.03 9.12 -8.19
C MET A 177 7.79 9.86 -7.66
N PRO A 178 7.87 11.13 -7.20
CA PRO A 178 6.69 11.83 -6.72
C PRO A 178 5.63 11.99 -7.81
N PHE A 179 6.02 12.19 -9.07
CA PHE A 179 5.08 12.28 -10.19
C PHE A 179 4.43 10.93 -10.50
N LEU A 180 5.20 9.84 -10.44
CA LEU A 180 4.65 8.48 -10.58
C LEU A 180 3.67 8.15 -9.46
N ALA A 181 3.96 8.55 -8.23
CA ALA A 181 3.05 8.38 -7.10
C ALA A 181 1.75 9.15 -7.31
N LEU A 182 1.82 10.39 -7.77
CA LEU A 182 0.64 11.19 -8.11
C LEU A 182 -0.18 10.54 -9.23
N VAL A 183 0.47 10.08 -10.30
CA VAL A 183 -0.22 9.35 -11.38
C VAL A 183 -0.89 8.10 -10.85
N ALA A 184 -0.21 7.31 -10.01
CA ALA A 184 -0.79 6.12 -9.41
C ALA A 184 -2.03 6.44 -8.58
N VAL A 185 -1.96 7.47 -7.72
CA VAL A 185 -3.08 7.85 -6.85
C VAL A 185 -4.24 8.42 -7.67
N PHE A 186 -3.99 9.37 -8.58
CA PHE A 186 -5.08 10.08 -9.25
C PHE A 186 -5.60 9.36 -10.50
N SER A 187 -4.80 8.52 -11.16
CA SER A 187 -5.22 7.83 -12.38
C SER A 187 -5.64 6.38 -12.11
N TYR A 188 -4.93 5.65 -11.25
CA TYR A 188 -5.19 4.22 -11.04
C TYR A 188 -6.14 3.95 -9.87
N LEU A 189 -6.10 4.74 -8.80
CA LEU A 189 -6.96 4.52 -7.64
C LEU A 189 -8.46 4.67 -7.98
N PRO A 190 -8.91 5.63 -8.82
CA PRO A 190 -10.30 5.70 -9.26
C PRO A 190 -10.75 4.50 -10.10
N LEU A 191 -9.83 3.85 -10.83
CA LEU A 191 -10.15 2.64 -11.61
C LEU A 191 -10.61 1.48 -10.73
N TRP A 192 -10.21 1.47 -9.45
CA TRP A 192 -10.72 0.51 -8.48
C TRP A 192 -12.24 0.55 -8.33
N GLY A 193 -12.85 1.69 -8.58
CA GLY A 193 -14.30 1.86 -8.60
C GLY A 193 -15.00 1.14 -9.74
N TRP A 194 -14.30 0.84 -10.85
CA TRP A 194 -14.91 0.14 -11.99
C TRP A 194 -15.41 -1.27 -11.67
N ARG A 195 -14.87 -1.89 -10.62
CA ARG A 195 -15.36 -3.19 -10.15
C ARG A 195 -16.84 -3.19 -9.80
N TYR A 196 -17.40 -2.04 -9.33
CA TYR A 196 -18.81 -1.90 -9.01
C TYR A 196 -19.73 -2.08 -10.22
N ALA A 197 -19.26 -1.80 -11.43
CA ALA A 197 -20.01 -1.98 -12.65
C ALA A 197 -20.38 -3.45 -12.97
N PHE A 198 -19.68 -4.39 -12.33
CA PHE A 198 -19.94 -5.84 -12.51
C PHE A 198 -20.83 -6.43 -11.43
N PHE A 199 -21.29 -5.62 -10.48
CA PHE A 199 -22.11 -6.06 -9.37
C PHE A 199 -23.45 -5.30 -9.35
N ASP A 200 -24.50 -5.96 -8.89
CA ASP A 200 -25.77 -5.30 -8.53
C ASP A 200 -25.60 -4.66 -7.17
N TYR A 201 -25.04 -3.45 -7.16
CA TYR A 201 -24.64 -2.71 -5.97
C TYR A 201 -25.68 -1.65 -5.62
N LYS A 202 -26.19 -1.71 -4.38
CA LYS A 202 -26.97 -0.62 -3.75
C LYS A 202 -26.11 0.10 -2.74
N ALA A 203 -26.30 1.41 -2.60
CA ALA A 203 -25.54 2.20 -1.64
C ALA A 203 -25.70 1.63 -0.23
N GLY A 204 -24.59 1.22 0.39
CA GLY A 204 -24.56 0.60 1.72
C GLY A 204 -24.36 -0.93 1.72
N ASP A 205 -24.47 -1.59 0.56
CA ASP A 205 -24.23 -3.04 0.46
C ASP A 205 -22.73 -3.36 0.35
N SER A 206 -22.35 -4.56 0.81
CA SER A 206 -21.04 -5.11 0.58
C SER A 206 -20.95 -5.80 -0.78
N LEU A 207 -19.82 -5.66 -1.49
CA LEU A 207 -19.56 -6.43 -2.69
C LEU A 207 -19.44 -7.93 -2.34
N SER A 208 -20.44 -8.72 -2.72
CA SER A 208 -20.48 -10.16 -2.54
C SER A 208 -20.56 -10.85 -3.89
N MET A 209 -20.00 -12.06 -4.00
CA MET A 209 -20.17 -12.89 -5.21
C MET A 209 -21.63 -13.22 -5.48
N ALA A 210 -22.50 -13.16 -4.48
CA ALA A 210 -23.95 -13.33 -4.67
C ALA A 210 -24.57 -12.20 -5.50
N ASN A 211 -23.98 -11.02 -5.49
CA ASN A 211 -24.44 -9.82 -6.22
C ASN A 211 -23.68 -9.63 -7.54
N PHE A 212 -22.86 -10.60 -7.95
CA PHE A 212 -22.11 -10.51 -9.20
C PHE A 212 -23.04 -10.77 -10.38
N VAL A 213 -23.20 -9.76 -11.25
CA VAL A 213 -24.09 -9.78 -12.43
C VAL A 213 -23.32 -9.76 -13.75
N GLY A 214 -21.99 -9.74 -13.71
CA GLY A 214 -21.14 -9.72 -14.88
C GLY A 214 -21.41 -8.49 -15.77
N PHE A 215 -21.62 -8.73 -17.07
CA PHE A 215 -21.83 -7.68 -18.07
C PHE A 215 -23.30 -7.23 -18.23
N LYS A 216 -24.19 -7.60 -17.32
CA LYS A 216 -25.63 -7.29 -17.41
C LYS A 216 -25.86 -5.80 -17.63
N TRP A 217 -25.26 -4.93 -16.83
CA TRP A 217 -25.42 -3.50 -16.91
C TRP A 217 -24.91 -2.92 -18.23
N PHE A 218 -23.82 -3.48 -18.77
CA PHE A 218 -23.30 -3.06 -20.07
C PHE A 218 -24.25 -3.45 -21.20
N THR A 219 -24.85 -4.62 -21.15
CA THR A 219 -25.83 -5.05 -22.15
C THR A 219 -27.12 -4.24 -22.08
N GLU A 220 -27.59 -3.87 -20.90
CA GLU A 220 -28.75 -3.01 -20.72
C GLU A 220 -28.49 -1.59 -21.25
N LEU A 221 -27.30 -1.04 -21.01
CA LEU A 221 -26.86 0.25 -21.55
C LEU A 221 -26.89 0.27 -23.08
N LEU A 222 -26.48 -0.82 -23.73
CA LEU A 222 -26.44 -0.95 -25.19
C LEU A 222 -27.81 -1.26 -25.81
N LYS A 223 -28.80 -1.70 -25.04
CA LYS A 223 -30.15 -1.96 -25.52
C LYS A 223 -30.97 -0.69 -25.77
N ASN A 224 -30.65 0.40 -25.04
CA ASN A 224 -31.38 1.66 -25.19
C ASN A 224 -30.78 2.52 -26.32
N PRO A 225 -31.51 2.74 -27.42
CA PRO A 225 -31.00 3.51 -28.59
C PRO A 225 -30.58 4.93 -28.25
N ALA A 226 -31.28 5.61 -27.35
CA ALA A 226 -30.95 6.95 -26.92
C ALA A 226 -29.59 6.97 -26.20
N THR A 227 -29.37 6.03 -25.26
CA THR A 227 -28.11 5.89 -24.52
C THR A 227 -26.94 5.57 -25.45
N VAL A 228 -27.15 4.69 -26.44
CA VAL A 228 -26.10 4.36 -27.43
C VAL A 228 -25.71 5.59 -28.26
N LYS A 229 -26.67 6.41 -28.65
CA LYS A 229 -26.40 7.65 -29.37
C LYS A 229 -25.61 8.65 -28.52
N ASP A 230 -25.97 8.78 -27.24
CA ASP A 230 -25.27 9.68 -26.31
C ASP A 230 -23.86 9.19 -26.03
N ILE A 231 -23.67 7.88 -25.81
CA ILE A 231 -22.34 7.26 -25.67
C ILE A 231 -21.50 7.51 -26.93
N GLY A 232 -22.08 7.33 -28.11
CA GLY A 232 -21.40 7.59 -29.38
C GLY A 232 -20.92 9.04 -29.51
N ASN A 233 -21.76 10.01 -29.13
CA ASN A 233 -21.42 11.43 -29.15
C ASN A 233 -20.30 11.74 -28.11
N VAL A 234 -20.40 11.22 -26.90
CA VAL A 234 -19.38 11.40 -25.86
C VAL A 234 -18.06 10.79 -26.31
N MET A 235 -18.08 9.56 -26.84
CA MET A 235 -16.86 8.90 -27.34
C MET A 235 -16.22 9.71 -28.48
N LYS A 236 -17.01 10.17 -29.45
CA LYS A 236 -16.50 10.99 -30.55
C LYS A 236 -15.82 12.27 -30.05
N ASN A 237 -16.44 12.96 -29.09
CA ASN A 237 -15.88 14.18 -28.52
C ASN A 237 -14.60 13.84 -27.70
N THR A 238 -14.63 12.81 -26.88
CA THR A 238 -13.47 12.40 -26.06
C THR A 238 -12.30 11.96 -26.93
N LEU A 239 -12.54 11.12 -27.95
CA LEU A 239 -11.49 10.69 -28.87
C LEU A 239 -10.96 11.86 -29.71
N GLY A 240 -11.85 12.78 -30.15
CA GLY A 240 -11.44 13.97 -30.86
C GLY A 240 -10.53 14.87 -30.02
N MET A 241 -10.95 15.19 -28.80
CA MET A 241 -10.16 16.02 -27.88
C MET A 241 -8.83 15.35 -27.48
N SER A 242 -8.88 14.07 -27.16
CA SER A 242 -7.67 13.29 -26.82
C SER A 242 -6.73 13.16 -28.01
N GLY A 243 -7.27 12.94 -29.22
CA GLY A 243 -6.49 12.87 -30.44
C GLY A 243 -5.77 14.19 -30.73
N ILE A 244 -6.44 15.32 -30.59
CA ILE A 244 -5.82 16.65 -30.73
C ILE A 244 -4.77 16.84 -29.66
N GLY A 245 -5.04 16.46 -28.39
CA GLY A 245 -4.08 16.54 -27.27
C GLY A 245 -2.82 15.74 -27.54
N ILE A 246 -2.95 14.52 -28.07
CA ILE A 246 -1.80 13.68 -28.45
C ILE A 246 -1.02 14.30 -29.62
N LEU A 247 -1.73 14.76 -30.66
CA LEU A 247 -1.13 15.39 -31.82
C LEU A 247 -0.38 16.69 -31.46
N THR A 248 -0.84 17.43 -30.45
CA THR A 248 -0.18 18.66 -30.01
C THR A 248 0.87 18.44 -28.91
N SER A 249 0.95 17.27 -28.33
CA SER A 249 1.86 16.96 -27.18
C SER A 249 3.35 17.14 -27.51
N TRP A 250 3.73 17.04 -28.79
CA TRP A 250 5.12 17.29 -29.22
C TRP A 250 5.50 18.78 -29.21
N MET A 251 4.53 19.71 -29.29
CA MET A 251 4.81 21.16 -29.33
C MET A 251 5.57 21.67 -28.10
N PRO A 252 5.17 21.37 -26.84
CA PRO A 252 5.93 21.77 -25.68
C PRO A 252 7.36 21.21 -25.67
N MET A 253 7.53 19.96 -26.16
CA MET A 253 8.84 19.33 -26.26
C MET A 253 9.73 20.03 -27.29
N ALA A 254 9.21 20.31 -28.48
CA ALA A 254 9.90 21.08 -29.49
C ALA A 254 10.28 22.47 -28.98
N PHE A 255 9.34 23.15 -28.30
CA PHE A 255 9.59 24.46 -27.73
C PHE A 255 10.69 24.42 -26.64
N ALA A 256 10.72 23.42 -25.79
CA ALA A 256 11.78 23.21 -24.81
C ALA A 256 13.15 23.00 -25.46
N ILE A 257 13.21 22.22 -26.54
CA ILE A 257 14.45 22.03 -27.32
C ILE A 257 14.94 23.35 -27.93
N PHE A 258 14.02 24.10 -28.58
CA PHE A 258 14.37 25.41 -29.13
C PHE A 258 14.88 26.40 -28.06
N LEU A 259 14.25 26.41 -26.87
CA LEU A 259 14.72 27.24 -25.76
C LEU A 259 16.13 26.85 -25.30
N CYS A 260 16.49 25.57 -25.33
CA CYS A 260 17.84 25.11 -24.99
C CYS A 260 18.89 25.51 -26.03
N GLU A 261 18.50 25.65 -27.30
CA GLU A 261 19.37 26.10 -28.40
C GLU A 261 19.65 27.61 -28.37
N ILE A 262 18.83 28.42 -27.71
CA ILE A 262 19.02 29.87 -27.62
C ILE A 262 20.24 30.18 -26.72
N LYS A 263 21.35 30.60 -27.35
CA LYS A 263 22.59 31.00 -26.68
C LYS A 263 22.48 32.31 -25.93
N ASN A 264 21.48 33.12 -26.22
CA ASN A 264 21.34 34.45 -25.61
C ASN A 264 20.58 34.36 -24.29
N LEU A 265 21.27 34.55 -23.17
CA LEU A 265 20.76 34.47 -21.79
C LEU A 265 19.60 35.45 -21.46
N LYS A 266 19.40 36.52 -22.28
CA LYS A 266 18.29 37.47 -22.09
C LYS A 266 16.93 36.93 -22.60
N PHE A 267 16.96 35.90 -23.46
CA PHE A 267 15.76 35.30 -24.06
C PHE A 267 15.48 33.89 -23.56
N ARG A 268 16.31 33.34 -22.71
CA ARG A 268 16.16 32.04 -22.06
C ARG A 268 15.46 32.15 -20.72
#